data_264dc13aca8f8f98ff7fe477419cea5b
#
_entry.id   264dc13aca8f8f98ff7fe477419cea5b
#
_cell.length_a   1.000
_cell.length_b   1.000
_cell.length_c   1.000
_cell.angle_alpha   90.00
_cell.angle_beta   90.00
_cell.angle_gamma   90.00
#
_symmetry.space_group_name_H-M   'P 1'
#
loop_
_entity.id
_entity.type
_entity.pdbx_description
1 polymer ?
#
loop_
_entity_poly.entity_id
_entity_poly.type
_entity_poly.pdbx_seq_one_letter_code
_entity_poly.pdbx_strand_id
1 'polypeptide(L)'
;MANDAEKPVTQTTVETEKPEHENLEVVPIQQEAVEDAYHVRLSWRSWLVVFITCFAVTAQVFVVVAAGSVIAFIIRDLGDAPIAGWIIQGPLLIQSVLSPIVGRLSDVLDRKYLAAIPPLIAFVGAVVSATAQSMPVLIGGGVLIGTTLSTISIVQAIPSEILPLKFRALANGFAFVGGAIGGLIGALGAGAVTNVSASGWRYIFWIQAAFHGITSLGLLVFYFPQKQGLKRSKMSIRDYIWACDPIGSALFISSATLLLLALDWAGGAYGWSDAHVAVPLSLGLLLLVGFAGYEWKGRSDGLVAHVFFRQNANFVYAVFAFAVEGWIFYSAVNSVVPQIILQLGFETNAWQIAVRQLSYQLPVLFTSIPVTWYATRFKDLQSPLLVTFIIFLVVTISYANIKPTWNSAQIGLGVLAGIGQSGPLTLLVACVQFTAPHEFLSTATGLAFSARAIGGAFGSAVLNAIINGRLSGHYNSAVSKAALDAGLPEASIPSLLQAFETGDIGSDAIEGANAAIWAAAIKESQWQYAYAYRLAWSSVIPFVVLAIVAVALLKGVKELMTEKVEATVEHVEHN
;
A
#
# COMPACT_ATOMS: atom_id res chain seq x y z
N MET A 1 -10.50 -100.83 -30.30
CA MET A 1 -9.86 -100.05 -31.37
C MET A 1 -9.83 -98.61 -30.89
N ALA A 2 -8.62 -98.04 -30.91
CA ALA A 2 -8.30 -96.60 -30.65
C ALA A 2 -8.70 -96.05 -29.26
N ASN A 3 -7.86 -96.02 -28.36
CA ASN A 3 -6.86 -95.09 -27.85
C ASN A 3 -7.29 -93.67 -27.90
N ASP A 4 -7.58 -93.14 -26.73
CA ASP A 4 -7.48 -91.67 -26.43
C ASP A 4 -6.68 -91.47 -25.13
N ALA A 5 -5.54 -90.84 -25.32
CA ALA A 5 -4.56 -90.58 -24.28
C ALA A 5 -4.89 -89.29 -23.56
N GLU A 6 -4.95 -89.35 -22.25
CA GLU A 6 -4.98 -88.18 -21.34
C GLU A 6 -3.70 -87.33 -21.50
N LYS A 7 -3.88 -86.02 -21.68
CA LYS A 7 -2.81 -84.99 -21.53
C LYS A 7 -2.89 -84.39 -20.16
N PRO A 8 -1.75 -84.14 -19.52
CA PRO A 8 -1.72 -83.51 -18.17
C PRO A 8 -1.99 -82.01 -18.18
N VAL A 9 -2.70 -81.60 -17.16
CA VAL A 9 -3.01 -80.19 -16.86
C VAL A 9 -1.73 -79.48 -16.40
N THR A 10 -1.28 -78.51 -17.19
CA THR A 10 -0.18 -77.57 -16.82
C THR A 10 -0.73 -76.45 -15.97
N GLN A 11 -0.24 -76.32 -14.75
CA GLN A 11 -0.49 -75.17 -13.88
C GLN A 11 0.19 -73.90 -14.47
N THR A 12 -0.62 -72.93 -14.84
CA THR A 12 -0.15 -71.63 -15.27
C THR A 12 0.04 -70.74 -14.02
N THR A 13 1.29 -70.48 -13.66
CA THR A 13 1.65 -69.43 -12.69
C THR A 13 1.33 -68.08 -13.28
N VAL A 14 0.45 -67.33 -12.61
CA VAL A 14 0.17 -65.95 -12.94
C VAL A 14 1.33 -65.10 -12.39
N GLU A 15 2.22 -64.66 -13.26
CA GLU A 15 3.18 -63.60 -12.99
C GLU A 15 2.41 -62.29 -12.95
N THR A 16 2.45 -61.59 -11.81
CA THR A 16 1.97 -60.21 -11.63
C THR A 16 2.95 -59.29 -12.31
N GLU A 17 2.62 -58.84 -13.51
CA GLU A 17 3.29 -57.71 -14.15
C GLU A 17 3.11 -56.46 -13.31
N LYS A 18 4.22 -55.82 -12.89
CA LYS A 18 4.27 -54.45 -12.37
C LYS A 18 3.90 -53.50 -13.50
N PRO A 19 3.09 -52.46 -13.26
CA PRO A 19 2.84 -51.45 -14.29
C PRO A 19 4.14 -50.70 -14.59
N GLU A 20 4.61 -50.80 -15.82
CA GLU A 20 5.62 -49.93 -16.39
C GLU A 20 5.17 -48.49 -16.26
N HIS A 21 6.00 -47.67 -15.65
CA HIS A 21 5.86 -46.20 -15.71
C HIS A 21 6.06 -45.78 -17.17
N GLU A 22 4.95 -45.62 -17.88
CA GLU A 22 4.94 -44.93 -19.15
C GLU A 22 5.31 -43.45 -18.87
N ASN A 23 6.56 -43.10 -19.16
CA ASN A 23 7.02 -41.73 -19.22
C ASN A 23 6.23 -41.05 -20.35
N LEU A 24 5.15 -40.34 -20.01
CA LEU A 24 4.50 -39.38 -20.89
C LEU A 24 5.51 -38.28 -21.20
N GLU A 25 6.32 -38.44 -22.23
CA GLU A 25 6.99 -37.36 -22.90
C GLU A 25 5.90 -36.40 -23.43
N VAL A 26 5.68 -35.31 -22.70
CA VAL A 26 4.82 -34.21 -23.15
C VAL A 26 5.48 -33.60 -24.38
N VAL A 27 4.96 -33.95 -25.54
CA VAL A 27 5.46 -33.45 -26.84
C VAL A 27 5.42 -31.93 -26.86
N PRO A 28 6.54 -31.23 -27.09
CA PRO A 28 6.61 -29.75 -27.07
C PRO A 28 5.69 -29.07 -28.09
N ILE A 29 5.30 -29.81 -29.15
CA ILE A 29 4.47 -29.29 -30.26
C ILE A 29 3.05 -28.86 -29.83
N GLN A 30 2.49 -29.43 -28.75
CA GLN A 30 1.17 -29.02 -28.26
C GLN A 30 1.17 -27.72 -27.47
N GLN A 31 2.29 -27.30 -26.89
CA GLN A 31 2.38 -26.02 -26.18
C GLN A 31 2.44 -24.84 -27.16
N GLU A 32 3.18 -24.93 -28.25
CA GLU A 32 3.21 -23.86 -29.28
C GLU A 32 1.86 -23.70 -29.99
N ALA A 33 1.18 -24.80 -30.32
CA ALA A 33 -0.13 -24.75 -30.98
C ALA A 33 -1.25 -24.20 -30.06
N VAL A 34 -1.11 -24.33 -28.73
CA VAL A 34 -2.03 -23.75 -27.75
C VAL A 34 -1.72 -22.24 -27.50
N GLU A 35 -0.46 -21.83 -27.59
CA GLU A 35 -0.08 -20.42 -27.47
C GLU A 35 -0.57 -19.56 -28.65
N ASP A 36 -0.56 -20.07 -29.88
CA ASP A 36 -1.04 -19.35 -31.07
C ASP A 36 -2.58 -19.23 -31.16
N ALA A 37 -3.33 -20.06 -30.43
CA ALA A 37 -4.79 -20.08 -30.47
C ALA A 37 -5.48 -18.98 -29.63
N TYR A 38 -4.74 -18.20 -28.82
CA TYR A 38 -5.32 -17.21 -27.90
C TYR A 38 -4.99 -15.76 -28.23
N HIS A 39 -4.99 -15.34 -29.48
CA HIS A 39 -5.06 -13.92 -29.85
C HIS A 39 -6.49 -13.36 -29.61
N VAL A 40 -6.82 -13.17 -28.33
CA VAL A 40 -8.09 -12.54 -27.97
C VAL A 40 -8.06 -11.06 -28.39
N ARG A 41 -8.87 -10.68 -29.35
CA ARG A 41 -9.10 -9.25 -29.66
C ARG A 41 -9.88 -8.64 -28.50
N LEU A 42 -9.20 -7.77 -27.74
CA LEU A 42 -9.85 -7.04 -26.64
C LEU A 42 -10.94 -6.13 -27.19
N SER A 43 -12.17 -6.32 -26.72
CA SER A 43 -13.29 -5.47 -27.11
C SER A 43 -13.25 -4.11 -26.41
N TRP A 44 -14.08 -3.18 -26.86
CA TRP A 44 -14.24 -1.88 -26.22
C TRP A 44 -14.69 -1.99 -24.75
N ARG A 45 -15.46 -3.03 -24.40
CA ARG A 45 -15.93 -3.32 -23.03
C ARG A 45 -14.78 -3.68 -22.12
N SER A 46 -13.85 -4.50 -22.59
CA SER A 46 -12.62 -4.84 -21.82
C SER A 46 -11.82 -3.59 -21.49
N TRP A 47 -11.63 -2.71 -22.46
CA TRP A 47 -10.94 -1.43 -22.24
C TRP A 47 -11.71 -0.50 -21.29
N LEU A 48 -13.03 -0.47 -21.37
CA LEU A 48 -13.87 0.30 -20.44
C LEU A 48 -13.74 -0.22 -19.01
N VAL A 49 -13.73 -1.54 -18.81
CA VAL A 49 -13.52 -2.13 -17.47
C VAL A 49 -12.12 -1.79 -16.95
N VAL A 50 -11.08 -1.86 -17.77
CA VAL A 50 -9.72 -1.41 -17.38
C VAL A 50 -9.73 0.07 -16.98
N PHE A 51 -10.42 0.94 -17.74
CA PHE A 51 -10.55 2.35 -17.38
C PHE A 51 -11.29 2.55 -16.04
N ILE A 52 -12.41 1.84 -15.82
CA ILE A 52 -13.17 1.92 -14.55
C ILE A 52 -12.30 1.46 -13.37
N THR A 53 -11.49 0.42 -13.52
CA THR A 53 -10.58 -0.02 -12.47
C THR A 53 -9.45 0.98 -12.20
N CYS A 54 -8.89 1.61 -13.23
CA CYS A 54 -7.94 2.71 -13.06
C CYS A 54 -8.59 3.91 -12.34
N PHE A 55 -9.83 4.24 -12.70
CA PHE A 55 -10.60 5.28 -12.01
C PHE A 55 -10.90 4.92 -10.54
N ALA A 56 -11.15 3.64 -10.26
CA ALA A 56 -11.30 3.17 -8.87
C ALA A 56 -10.04 3.42 -8.04
N VAL A 57 -8.84 3.19 -8.61
CA VAL A 57 -7.56 3.51 -7.93
C VAL A 57 -7.41 5.02 -7.75
N THR A 58 -7.81 5.82 -8.74
CA THR A 58 -7.85 7.30 -8.61
C THR A 58 -8.71 7.72 -7.42
N ALA A 59 -9.92 7.15 -7.30
CA ALA A 59 -10.82 7.42 -6.19
C ALA A 59 -10.24 7.00 -4.83
N GLN A 60 -9.58 5.84 -4.77
CA GLN A 60 -8.96 5.32 -3.54
C GLN A 60 -7.79 6.20 -3.05
N VAL A 61 -6.90 6.62 -3.94
CA VAL A 61 -5.77 7.49 -3.56
C VAL A 61 -6.24 8.89 -3.21
N PHE A 62 -7.27 9.40 -3.91
CA PHE A 62 -7.90 10.68 -3.57
C PHE A 62 -8.40 10.71 -2.12
N VAL A 63 -9.03 9.62 -1.63
CA VAL A 63 -9.48 9.50 -0.23
C VAL A 63 -8.37 9.82 0.76
N VAL A 64 -7.23 9.14 0.59
CA VAL A 64 -6.11 9.23 1.54
C VAL A 64 -5.47 10.62 1.51
N VAL A 65 -5.22 11.14 0.32
CA VAL A 65 -4.48 12.40 0.14
C VAL A 65 -5.34 13.61 0.47
N ALA A 66 -6.58 13.66 0.00
CA ALA A 66 -7.45 14.81 0.19
C ALA A 66 -7.82 15.03 1.66
N ALA A 67 -8.19 13.97 2.38
CA ALA A 67 -8.54 14.06 3.80
C ALA A 67 -7.35 14.57 4.65
N GLY A 68 -6.14 14.06 4.36
CA GLY A 68 -4.92 14.51 5.04
C GLY A 68 -4.60 15.98 4.83
N SER A 69 -4.86 16.48 3.61
CA SER A 69 -4.57 17.87 3.25
C SER A 69 -5.46 18.89 3.97
N VAL A 70 -6.63 18.49 4.48
CA VAL A 70 -7.61 19.40 5.12
C VAL A 70 -7.81 19.17 6.60
N ILE A 71 -7.09 18.26 7.22
CA ILE A 71 -7.27 17.86 8.63
C ILE A 71 -7.25 19.06 9.59
N ALA A 72 -6.38 20.05 9.37
CA ALA A 72 -6.31 21.25 10.20
C ALA A 72 -7.59 22.10 10.12
N PHE A 73 -8.25 22.15 8.98
CA PHE A 73 -9.51 22.88 8.80
C PHE A 73 -10.68 22.14 9.44
N ILE A 74 -10.67 20.79 9.37
CA ILE A 74 -11.65 19.94 10.03
C ILE A 74 -11.56 20.12 11.56
N ILE A 75 -10.34 20.15 12.12
CA ILE A 75 -10.12 20.38 13.56
C ILE A 75 -10.66 21.76 13.98
N ARG A 76 -10.49 22.78 13.16
CA ARG A 76 -11.02 24.12 13.46
C ARG A 76 -12.55 24.18 13.47
N ASP A 77 -13.21 23.38 12.60
CA ASP A 77 -14.67 23.38 12.44
C ASP A 77 -15.36 22.45 13.45
N LEU A 78 -14.82 21.24 13.68
CA LEU A 78 -15.43 20.20 14.52
C LEU A 78 -14.80 20.05 15.92
N GLY A 79 -13.60 20.59 16.15
CA GLY A 79 -12.85 20.37 17.39
C GLY A 79 -12.18 19.00 17.46
N ASP A 80 -12.02 18.46 18.66
CA ASP A 80 -11.52 17.11 18.98
C ASP A 80 -10.17 16.75 18.31
N ALA A 81 -9.20 17.66 18.34
CA ALA A 81 -7.86 17.48 17.76
C ALA A 81 -7.16 16.15 18.14
N PRO A 82 -7.27 15.62 19.39
CA PRO A 82 -6.60 14.39 19.77
C PRO A 82 -6.99 13.15 18.96
N ILE A 83 -8.22 13.11 18.43
CA ILE A 83 -8.71 11.96 17.65
C ILE A 83 -8.73 12.23 16.14
N ALA A 84 -8.39 13.42 15.69
CA ALA A 84 -8.47 13.83 14.29
C ALA A 84 -7.58 12.98 13.37
N GLY A 85 -6.47 12.42 13.88
CA GLY A 85 -5.60 11.48 13.14
C GLY A 85 -6.35 10.28 12.56
N TRP A 86 -7.42 9.82 13.22
CA TRP A 86 -8.26 8.71 12.77
C TRP A 86 -9.00 8.95 11.45
N ILE A 87 -9.11 10.21 11.00
CA ILE A 87 -9.65 10.53 9.67
C ILE A 87 -8.82 9.85 8.56
N ILE A 88 -7.51 9.76 8.74
CA ILE A 88 -6.58 9.13 7.80
C ILE A 88 -6.31 7.68 8.21
N GLN A 89 -6.07 7.44 9.49
CA GLN A 89 -5.67 6.14 10.02
C GLN A 89 -6.80 5.10 9.92
N GLY A 90 -8.05 5.50 10.15
CA GLY A 90 -9.20 4.60 10.08
C GLY A 90 -9.35 3.89 8.73
N PRO A 91 -9.44 4.61 7.60
CA PRO A 91 -9.47 4.01 6.27
C PRO A 91 -8.25 3.11 5.96
N LEU A 92 -7.04 3.51 6.36
CA LEU A 92 -5.82 2.73 6.14
C LEU A 92 -5.77 1.45 6.99
N LEU A 93 -6.28 1.49 8.22
CA LEU A 93 -6.43 0.30 9.06
C LEU A 93 -7.35 -0.73 8.38
N ILE A 94 -8.51 -0.29 7.89
CA ILE A 94 -9.44 -1.15 7.16
C ILE A 94 -8.79 -1.75 5.91
N GLN A 95 -8.04 -0.97 5.14
CA GLN A 95 -7.27 -1.49 4.01
C GLN A 95 -6.28 -2.58 4.44
N SER A 96 -5.47 -2.30 5.46
CA SER A 96 -4.41 -3.20 5.93
C SER A 96 -4.96 -4.54 6.36
N VAL A 97 -6.07 -4.52 7.09
CA VAL A 97 -6.67 -5.71 7.70
C VAL A 97 -7.52 -6.49 6.71
N LEU A 98 -8.35 -5.81 5.91
CA LEU A 98 -9.35 -6.47 5.07
C LEU A 98 -8.85 -6.82 3.65
N SER A 99 -7.76 -6.21 3.14
CA SER A 99 -7.30 -6.48 1.76
C SER A 99 -7.05 -7.95 1.44
N PRO A 100 -6.35 -8.76 2.28
CA PRO A 100 -6.13 -10.17 1.97
C PRO A 100 -7.43 -10.97 2.04
N ILE A 101 -8.33 -10.61 2.95
CA ILE A 101 -9.61 -11.29 3.16
C ILE A 101 -10.54 -11.03 1.99
N VAL A 102 -10.69 -9.78 1.58
CA VAL A 102 -11.47 -9.38 0.40
C VAL A 102 -10.87 -10.01 -0.86
N GLY A 103 -9.54 -10.08 -0.95
CA GLY A 103 -8.84 -10.82 -2.00
C GLY A 103 -9.23 -12.29 -2.02
N ARG A 104 -9.17 -12.97 -0.86
CA ARG A 104 -9.55 -14.38 -0.75
C ARG A 104 -11.02 -14.62 -1.07
N LEU A 105 -11.90 -13.79 -0.53
CA LEU A 105 -13.34 -13.84 -0.85
C LEU A 105 -13.57 -13.70 -2.36
N SER A 106 -12.83 -12.81 -3.04
CA SER A 106 -12.98 -12.58 -4.47
C SER A 106 -12.48 -13.74 -5.33
N ASP A 107 -11.48 -14.47 -4.86
CA ASP A 107 -10.99 -15.67 -5.54
C ASP A 107 -11.93 -16.86 -5.33
N VAL A 108 -12.74 -16.87 -4.26
CA VAL A 108 -13.71 -17.93 -3.95
C VAL A 108 -15.13 -17.60 -4.40
N LEU A 109 -15.58 -16.36 -4.25
CA LEU A 109 -16.93 -15.91 -4.56
C LEU A 109 -17.01 -15.16 -5.91
N ASP A 110 -18.14 -14.51 -6.17
CA ASP A 110 -18.32 -13.69 -7.36
C ASP A 110 -17.58 -12.34 -7.22
N ARG A 111 -16.57 -12.15 -8.06
CA ARG A 111 -15.71 -10.96 -8.10
C ARG A 111 -16.49 -9.67 -8.38
N LYS A 112 -17.55 -9.75 -9.18
CA LYS A 112 -18.34 -8.60 -9.57
C LYS A 112 -18.89 -7.86 -8.36
N TYR A 113 -19.57 -8.58 -7.48
CA TYR A 113 -20.20 -7.98 -6.31
C TYR A 113 -19.18 -7.53 -5.28
N LEU A 114 -18.12 -8.30 -5.10
CA LEU A 114 -17.02 -7.93 -4.19
C LEU A 114 -16.21 -6.72 -4.67
N ALA A 115 -16.17 -6.45 -5.97
CA ALA A 115 -15.56 -5.24 -6.52
C ALA A 115 -16.50 -4.01 -6.42
N ALA A 116 -17.82 -4.21 -6.51
CA ALA A 116 -18.79 -3.12 -6.65
C ALA A 116 -19.46 -2.70 -5.32
N ILE A 117 -19.72 -3.63 -4.39
CA ILE A 117 -20.40 -3.33 -3.12
C ILE A 117 -19.56 -2.46 -2.18
N PRO A 118 -18.25 -2.70 -1.94
CA PRO A 118 -17.47 -1.84 -1.06
C PRO A 118 -17.39 -0.38 -1.52
N PRO A 119 -17.22 -0.05 -2.82
CA PRO A 119 -17.38 1.33 -3.28
C PRO A 119 -18.77 1.93 -3.01
N LEU A 120 -19.85 1.12 -3.04
CA LEU A 120 -21.17 1.59 -2.67
C LEU A 120 -21.26 1.91 -1.18
N ILE A 121 -20.66 1.09 -0.31
CA ILE A 121 -20.53 1.37 1.13
C ILE A 121 -19.72 2.66 1.34
N ALA A 122 -18.63 2.81 0.59
CA ALA A 122 -17.80 4.01 0.64
C ALA A 122 -18.53 5.28 0.16
N PHE A 123 -19.42 5.16 -0.82
CA PHE A 123 -20.33 6.25 -1.22
C PHE A 123 -21.17 6.70 -0.03
N VAL A 124 -21.83 5.78 0.68
CA VAL A 124 -22.61 6.09 1.89
C VAL A 124 -21.71 6.71 2.96
N GLY A 125 -20.53 6.15 3.21
CA GLY A 125 -19.54 6.70 4.15
C GLY A 125 -19.12 8.12 3.81
N ALA A 126 -18.91 8.42 2.53
CA ALA A 126 -18.56 9.76 2.06
C ALA A 126 -19.71 10.77 2.26
N VAL A 127 -20.96 10.36 2.04
CA VAL A 127 -22.14 11.19 2.34
C VAL A 127 -22.23 11.48 3.84
N VAL A 128 -22.04 10.43 4.70
CA VAL A 128 -22.01 10.60 6.16
C VAL A 128 -20.90 11.57 6.58
N SER A 129 -19.71 11.44 6.01
CA SER A 129 -18.59 12.33 6.28
C SER A 129 -18.85 13.78 5.83
N ALA A 130 -19.45 13.97 4.65
CA ALA A 130 -19.80 15.29 4.12
C ALA A 130 -20.85 16.03 4.98
N THR A 131 -21.72 15.29 5.65
CA THR A 131 -22.79 15.83 6.51
C THR A 131 -22.46 15.78 8.00
N ALA A 132 -21.25 15.35 8.38
CA ALA A 132 -20.84 15.18 9.76
C ALA A 132 -20.87 16.51 10.54
N GLN A 133 -21.40 16.47 11.77
CA GLN A 133 -21.46 17.58 12.72
C GLN A 133 -20.52 17.39 13.91
N SER A 134 -19.81 16.24 13.98
CA SER A 134 -18.84 15.92 15.02
C SER A 134 -17.73 15.04 14.48
N MET A 135 -16.57 15.11 15.14
CA MET A 135 -15.39 14.33 14.76
C MET A 135 -15.65 12.81 14.76
N PRO A 136 -16.32 12.20 15.77
CA PRO A 136 -16.61 10.76 15.75
C PRO A 136 -17.49 10.32 14.56
N VAL A 137 -18.49 11.13 14.15
CA VAL A 137 -19.32 10.83 12.98
C VAL A 137 -18.50 10.87 11.71
N LEU A 138 -17.60 11.85 11.57
CA LEU A 138 -16.69 11.96 10.44
C LEU A 138 -15.76 10.75 10.35
N ILE A 139 -15.17 10.34 11.47
CA ILE A 139 -14.32 9.15 11.57
C ILE A 139 -15.11 7.89 11.19
N GLY A 140 -16.34 7.74 11.70
CA GLY A 140 -17.22 6.62 11.34
C GLY A 140 -17.49 6.56 9.84
N GLY A 141 -17.76 7.70 9.20
CA GLY A 141 -17.86 7.80 7.74
C GLY A 141 -16.55 7.40 7.04
N GLY A 142 -15.40 7.82 7.58
CA GLY A 142 -14.07 7.46 7.10
C GLY A 142 -13.80 5.95 7.15
N VAL A 143 -14.22 5.26 8.21
CA VAL A 143 -14.14 3.80 8.33
C VAL A 143 -14.96 3.11 7.23
N LEU A 144 -16.16 3.59 6.94
CA LEU A 144 -16.96 3.09 5.81
C LEU A 144 -16.28 3.34 4.47
N ILE A 145 -15.68 4.52 4.28
CA ILE A 145 -14.88 4.83 3.08
C ILE A 145 -13.69 3.86 2.95
N GLY A 146 -13.08 3.46 4.06
CA GLY A 146 -11.97 2.49 4.09
C GLY A 146 -12.31 1.14 3.45
N THR A 147 -13.57 0.76 3.38
CA THR A 147 -13.98 -0.50 2.73
C THR A 147 -13.62 -0.53 1.24
N THR A 148 -13.67 0.60 0.53
CA THR A 148 -13.22 0.65 -0.87
C THR A 148 -11.72 0.43 -1.00
N LEU A 149 -10.91 0.88 -0.02
CA LEU A 149 -9.46 0.67 -0.03
C LEU A 149 -9.10 -0.81 0.08
N SER A 150 -9.93 -1.62 0.76
CA SER A 150 -9.71 -3.07 0.87
C SER A 150 -9.91 -3.80 -0.47
N THR A 151 -10.63 -3.21 -1.44
CA THR A 151 -10.82 -3.79 -2.78
C THR A 151 -9.62 -3.58 -3.71
N ILE A 152 -8.55 -2.94 -3.27
CA ILE A 152 -7.36 -2.69 -4.09
C ILE A 152 -6.82 -3.99 -4.72
N SER A 153 -6.89 -5.11 -4.00
CA SER A 153 -6.52 -6.44 -4.48
C SER A 153 -7.32 -6.87 -5.71
N ILE A 154 -8.64 -6.64 -5.70
CA ILE A 154 -9.54 -6.98 -6.80
C ILE A 154 -9.35 -6.01 -7.97
N VAL A 155 -9.31 -4.72 -7.68
CA VAL A 155 -9.16 -3.66 -8.68
C VAL A 155 -7.85 -3.80 -9.46
N GLN A 156 -6.77 -4.24 -8.83
CA GLN A 156 -5.49 -4.52 -9.48
C GLN A 156 -5.48 -5.89 -10.19
N ALA A 157 -6.24 -6.88 -9.71
CA ALA A 157 -6.31 -8.20 -10.34
C ALA A 157 -7.12 -8.14 -11.66
N ILE A 158 -8.22 -7.41 -11.73
CA ILE A 158 -9.10 -7.35 -12.90
C ILE A 158 -8.35 -6.98 -14.20
N PRO A 159 -7.60 -5.87 -14.30
CA PRO A 159 -6.83 -5.57 -15.50
C PRO A 159 -5.76 -6.62 -15.81
N SER A 160 -5.15 -7.19 -14.76
CA SER A 160 -4.09 -8.20 -14.90
C SER A 160 -4.60 -9.55 -15.44
N GLU A 161 -5.90 -9.81 -15.35
CA GLU A 161 -6.53 -11.02 -15.89
C GLU A 161 -7.08 -10.82 -17.29
N ILE A 162 -7.66 -9.63 -17.55
CA ILE A 162 -8.27 -9.29 -18.85
C ILE A 162 -7.20 -9.11 -19.93
N LEU A 163 -6.04 -8.56 -19.55
CA LEU A 163 -4.93 -8.32 -20.46
C LEU A 163 -3.98 -9.54 -20.52
N PRO A 164 -3.30 -9.79 -21.67
CA PRO A 164 -2.26 -10.83 -21.75
C PRO A 164 -1.20 -10.66 -20.66
N LEU A 165 -0.67 -11.78 -20.15
CA LEU A 165 0.28 -11.80 -19.02
C LEU A 165 1.46 -10.85 -19.20
N LYS A 166 1.98 -10.72 -20.43
CA LYS A 166 3.08 -9.77 -20.73
C LYS A 166 2.74 -8.32 -20.40
N PHE A 167 1.46 -7.95 -20.39
CA PHE A 167 1.00 -6.58 -20.11
C PHE A 167 0.63 -6.36 -18.64
N ARG A 168 0.79 -7.32 -17.74
CA ARG A 168 0.50 -7.14 -16.29
C ARG A 168 1.24 -5.94 -15.69
N ALA A 169 2.52 -5.78 -16.02
CA ALA A 169 3.30 -4.63 -15.54
C ALA A 169 2.71 -3.31 -16.03
N LEU A 170 2.30 -3.25 -17.31
CA LEU A 170 1.67 -2.09 -17.91
C LEU A 170 0.29 -1.82 -17.30
N ALA A 171 -0.52 -2.85 -17.07
CA ALA A 171 -1.84 -2.74 -16.44
C ALA A 171 -1.75 -2.14 -15.03
N ASN A 172 -0.82 -2.66 -14.21
CA ASN A 172 -0.55 -2.11 -12.89
C ASN A 172 0.00 -0.68 -12.98
N GLY A 173 0.86 -0.38 -13.96
CA GLY A 173 1.36 0.97 -14.22
C GLY A 173 0.24 1.95 -14.52
N PHE A 174 -0.73 1.62 -15.37
CA PHE A 174 -1.90 2.47 -15.63
C PHE A 174 -2.76 2.70 -14.40
N ALA A 175 -2.97 1.67 -13.57
CA ALA A 175 -3.69 1.83 -12.32
C ALA A 175 -2.99 2.81 -11.37
N PHE A 176 -1.66 2.74 -11.27
CA PHE A 176 -0.90 3.68 -10.43
C PHE A 176 -0.78 5.08 -11.03
N VAL A 177 -0.79 5.24 -12.35
CA VAL A 177 -0.95 6.55 -13.00
C VAL A 177 -2.30 7.15 -12.59
N GLY A 178 -3.38 6.36 -12.61
CA GLY A 178 -4.67 6.78 -12.08
C GLY A 178 -4.58 7.22 -10.60
N GLY A 179 -3.88 6.45 -9.77
CA GLY A 179 -3.63 6.80 -8.36
C GLY A 179 -2.86 8.11 -8.19
N ALA A 180 -1.81 8.34 -8.97
CA ALA A 180 -1.04 9.59 -8.94
C ALA A 180 -1.90 10.81 -9.33
N ILE A 181 -2.77 10.66 -10.34
CA ILE A 181 -3.76 11.68 -10.71
C ILE A 181 -4.72 11.95 -9.55
N GLY A 182 -5.22 10.89 -8.88
CA GLY A 182 -6.06 11.00 -7.69
C GLY A 182 -5.38 11.76 -6.55
N GLY A 183 -4.11 11.49 -6.31
CA GLY A 183 -3.30 12.22 -5.32
C GLY A 183 -3.12 13.69 -5.66
N LEU A 184 -2.80 14.02 -6.91
CA LEU A 184 -2.66 15.40 -7.38
C LEU A 184 -3.98 16.18 -7.25
N ILE A 185 -5.08 15.63 -7.75
CA ILE A 185 -6.42 16.24 -7.63
C ILE A 185 -6.81 16.37 -6.17
N GLY A 186 -6.50 15.36 -5.32
CA GLY A 186 -6.78 15.38 -3.90
C GLY A 186 -6.06 16.50 -3.18
N ALA A 187 -4.75 16.63 -3.34
CA ALA A 187 -3.95 17.65 -2.67
C ALA A 187 -4.31 19.08 -3.12
N LEU A 188 -4.34 19.31 -4.44
CA LEU A 188 -4.64 20.64 -4.99
C LEU A 188 -6.11 21.02 -4.83
N GLY A 189 -7.04 20.07 -5.06
CA GLY A 189 -8.47 20.27 -4.87
C GLY A 189 -8.81 20.56 -3.41
N ALA A 190 -8.20 19.86 -2.48
CA ALA A 190 -8.36 20.09 -1.05
C ALA A 190 -7.95 21.52 -0.66
N GLY A 191 -6.79 21.98 -1.13
CA GLY A 191 -6.33 23.36 -0.92
C GLY A 191 -7.27 24.41 -1.52
N ALA A 192 -7.80 24.14 -2.73
CA ALA A 192 -8.71 25.07 -3.40
C ALA A 192 -10.06 25.21 -2.66
N VAL A 193 -10.70 24.10 -2.29
CA VAL A 193 -12.04 24.13 -1.66
C VAL A 193 -12.02 24.65 -0.23
N THR A 194 -10.94 24.44 0.52
CA THR A 194 -10.80 24.96 1.89
C THR A 194 -10.65 26.49 1.94
N ASN A 195 -10.17 27.10 0.85
CA ASN A 195 -10.09 28.56 0.75
C ASN A 195 -11.45 29.23 0.47
N VAL A 196 -12.48 28.46 0.09
CA VAL A 196 -13.81 29.02 -0.24
C VAL A 196 -14.60 29.36 1.03
N SER A 197 -14.56 28.49 2.05
CA SER A 197 -15.29 28.69 3.31
C SER A 197 -14.69 27.85 4.45
N ALA A 198 -15.03 28.20 5.69
CA ALA A 198 -14.58 27.44 6.88
C ALA A 198 -15.01 25.96 6.84
N SER A 199 -16.17 25.66 6.25
CA SER A 199 -16.69 24.31 6.06
C SER A 199 -16.44 23.75 4.66
N GLY A 200 -15.60 24.38 3.85
CA GLY A 200 -15.28 24.00 2.47
C GLY A 200 -14.69 22.59 2.34
N TRP A 201 -14.06 22.07 3.41
CA TRP A 201 -13.55 20.71 3.47
C TRP A 201 -14.63 19.63 3.19
N ARG A 202 -15.92 19.91 3.43
CA ARG A 202 -17.04 18.99 3.14
C ARG A 202 -17.18 18.68 1.66
N TYR A 203 -16.80 19.58 0.76
CA TYR A 203 -16.83 19.35 -0.69
C TYR A 203 -15.93 18.21 -1.12
N ILE A 204 -14.84 17.95 -0.40
CA ILE A 204 -13.96 16.81 -0.66
C ILE A 204 -14.72 15.49 -0.53
N PHE A 205 -15.52 15.34 0.52
CA PHE A 205 -16.32 14.14 0.76
C PHE A 205 -17.48 14.00 -0.25
N TRP A 206 -18.04 15.10 -0.75
CA TRP A 206 -18.99 15.06 -1.86
C TRP A 206 -18.33 14.60 -3.16
N ILE A 207 -17.12 15.04 -3.46
CA ILE A 207 -16.33 14.55 -4.60
C ILE A 207 -16.02 13.05 -4.44
N GLN A 208 -15.65 12.62 -3.23
CA GLN A 208 -15.44 11.20 -2.93
C GLN A 208 -16.72 10.38 -3.16
N ALA A 209 -17.87 10.87 -2.71
CA ALA A 209 -19.14 10.22 -2.94
C ALA A 209 -19.40 10.03 -4.45
N ALA A 210 -19.20 11.07 -5.26
CA ALA A 210 -19.34 10.97 -6.70
C ALA A 210 -18.38 9.93 -7.30
N PHE A 211 -17.12 9.92 -6.90
CA PHE A 211 -16.12 8.97 -7.40
C PHE A 211 -16.47 7.52 -7.07
N HIS A 212 -16.87 7.26 -5.83
CA HIS A 212 -17.26 5.90 -5.40
C HIS A 212 -18.57 5.45 -6.02
N GLY A 213 -19.55 6.35 -6.19
CA GLY A 213 -20.80 6.07 -6.87
C GLY A 213 -20.57 5.70 -8.34
N ILE A 214 -19.75 6.46 -9.07
CA ILE A 214 -19.40 6.16 -10.47
C ILE A 214 -18.65 4.82 -10.57
N THR A 215 -17.70 4.56 -9.67
CA THR A 215 -16.96 3.29 -9.64
C THR A 215 -17.89 2.11 -9.42
N SER A 216 -18.76 2.17 -8.41
CA SER A 216 -19.69 1.08 -8.09
C SER A 216 -20.65 0.82 -9.26
N LEU A 217 -21.29 1.87 -9.77
CA LEU A 217 -22.23 1.76 -10.91
C LEU A 217 -21.53 1.23 -12.16
N GLY A 218 -20.32 1.75 -12.46
CA GLY A 218 -19.53 1.31 -13.61
C GLY A 218 -19.20 -0.18 -13.55
N LEU A 219 -18.76 -0.68 -12.38
CA LEU A 219 -18.47 -2.11 -12.20
C LEU A 219 -19.75 -2.98 -12.26
N LEU A 220 -20.86 -2.53 -11.68
CA LEU A 220 -22.13 -3.26 -11.75
C LEU A 220 -22.67 -3.38 -13.17
N VAL A 221 -22.52 -2.33 -13.99
CA VAL A 221 -23.11 -2.27 -15.34
C VAL A 221 -22.20 -2.92 -16.39
N PHE A 222 -20.87 -2.76 -16.28
CA PHE A 222 -19.96 -3.13 -17.37
C PHE A 222 -19.08 -4.35 -17.07
N TYR A 223 -18.85 -4.69 -15.78
CA TYR A 223 -18.00 -5.82 -15.41
C TYR A 223 -18.82 -7.11 -15.25
N PHE A 224 -18.61 -8.05 -16.18
CA PHE A 224 -19.22 -9.37 -16.17
C PHE A 224 -18.11 -10.42 -16.32
N PRO A 225 -17.48 -10.85 -15.19
CA PRO A 225 -16.46 -11.87 -15.25
C PRO A 225 -17.06 -13.20 -15.71
N GLN A 226 -16.29 -13.98 -16.46
CA GLN A 226 -16.68 -15.36 -16.78
C GLN A 226 -16.82 -16.15 -15.47
N LYS A 227 -17.93 -16.86 -15.33
CA LYS A 227 -18.14 -17.76 -14.20
C LYS A 227 -17.06 -18.84 -14.22
N GLN A 228 -16.20 -18.85 -13.23
CA GLN A 228 -15.18 -19.88 -13.05
C GLN A 228 -15.88 -21.25 -13.01
N GLY A 229 -15.47 -22.12 -13.94
CA GLY A 229 -16.14 -23.31 -14.44
C GLY A 229 -16.80 -24.28 -13.46
N LEU A 230 -17.49 -25.24 -14.02
CA LEU A 230 -18.26 -26.38 -13.50
C LEU A 230 -17.82 -27.04 -12.18
N LYS A 231 -16.58 -26.91 -11.74
CA LYS A 231 -16.10 -27.44 -10.45
C LYS A 231 -16.77 -26.79 -9.25
N ARG A 232 -17.12 -25.49 -9.33
CA ARG A 232 -17.74 -24.73 -8.22
C ARG A 232 -19.26 -24.93 -8.08
N SER A 233 -19.94 -25.34 -9.14
CA SER A 233 -21.41 -25.53 -9.12
C SER A 233 -21.90 -26.64 -8.19
N LYS A 234 -20.99 -27.44 -7.62
CA LYS A 234 -21.30 -28.57 -6.74
C LYS A 234 -20.81 -28.42 -5.28
N MET A 235 -20.25 -27.26 -4.91
CA MET A 235 -19.78 -27.04 -3.53
C MET A 235 -20.94 -26.81 -2.58
N SER A 236 -20.89 -27.42 -1.39
CA SER A 236 -21.80 -27.13 -0.29
C SER A 236 -21.53 -25.72 0.28
N ILE A 237 -22.50 -25.08 0.91
CA ILE A 237 -22.33 -23.79 1.62
C ILE A 237 -21.20 -23.90 2.66
N ARG A 238 -21.08 -25.02 3.35
CA ARG A 238 -20.01 -25.27 4.30
C ARG A 238 -18.63 -25.24 3.64
N ASP A 239 -18.51 -25.83 2.44
CA ASP A 239 -17.25 -25.86 1.68
C ASP A 239 -16.87 -24.48 1.19
N TYR A 240 -17.85 -23.64 0.80
CA TYR A 240 -17.62 -22.25 0.46
C TYR A 240 -17.10 -21.43 1.65
N ILE A 241 -17.74 -21.56 2.83
CA ILE A 241 -17.29 -20.88 4.05
C ILE A 241 -15.87 -21.33 4.40
N TRP A 242 -15.62 -22.65 4.32
CA TRP A 242 -14.30 -23.19 4.62
C TRP A 242 -13.24 -22.73 3.62
N ALA A 243 -13.57 -22.63 2.32
CA ALA A 243 -12.68 -22.13 1.28
C ALA A 243 -12.28 -20.66 1.49
N CYS A 244 -13.09 -19.85 2.19
CA CYS A 244 -12.79 -18.47 2.56
C CYS A 244 -11.85 -18.33 3.75
N ASP A 245 -11.42 -19.44 4.35
CA ASP A 245 -10.53 -19.46 5.51
C ASP A 245 -10.99 -18.61 6.69
N PRO A 246 -12.09 -18.97 7.35
CA PRO A 246 -12.66 -18.16 8.42
C PRO A 246 -11.76 -18.06 9.66
N ILE A 247 -11.00 -19.14 9.98
CA ILE A 247 -10.12 -19.15 11.15
C ILE A 247 -8.88 -18.31 10.90
N GLY A 248 -8.20 -18.50 9.76
CA GLY A 248 -7.06 -17.68 9.36
C GLY A 248 -7.44 -16.21 9.23
N SER A 249 -8.60 -15.92 8.62
CA SER A 249 -9.15 -14.55 8.55
C SER A 249 -9.38 -13.92 9.93
N ALA A 250 -9.99 -14.65 10.88
CA ALA A 250 -10.24 -14.13 12.23
C ALA A 250 -8.93 -13.87 12.98
N LEU A 251 -7.97 -14.78 12.90
CA LEU A 251 -6.65 -14.61 13.52
C LEU A 251 -5.89 -13.42 12.89
N PHE A 252 -5.92 -13.30 11.56
CA PHE A 252 -5.25 -12.20 10.86
C PHE A 252 -5.90 -10.85 11.21
N ILE A 253 -7.24 -10.72 11.14
CA ILE A 253 -7.97 -9.51 11.51
C ILE A 253 -7.60 -9.08 12.92
N SER A 254 -7.69 -9.99 13.88
CA SER A 254 -7.45 -9.68 15.30
C SER A 254 -5.98 -9.28 15.52
N SER A 255 -5.03 -10.03 14.97
CA SER A 255 -3.60 -9.75 15.14
C SER A 255 -3.21 -8.42 14.48
N ALA A 256 -3.56 -8.23 13.21
CA ALA A 256 -3.20 -7.02 12.47
C ALA A 256 -3.86 -5.76 13.08
N THR A 257 -5.13 -5.83 13.47
CA THR A 257 -5.82 -4.70 14.13
C THR A 257 -5.13 -4.31 15.43
N LEU A 258 -4.84 -5.28 16.31
CA LEU A 258 -4.18 -4.99 17.59
C LEU A 258 -2.77 -4.45 17.41
N LEU A 259 -2.01 -4.99 16.45
CA LEU A 259 -0.65 -4.50 16.15
C LEU A 259 -0.67 -3.08 15.60
N LEU A 260 -1.54 -2.79 14.62
CA LEU A 260 -1.63 -1.46 14.02
C LEU A 260 -2.14 -0.42 15.02
N LEU A 261 -3.11 -0.78 15.86
CA LEU A 261 -3.62 0.07 16.93
C LEU A 261 -2.52 0.40 17.95
N ALA A 262 -1.76 -0.61 18.39
CA ALA A 262 -0.65 -0.42 19.32
C ALA A 262 0.44 0.48 18.74
N LEU A 263 0.80 0.28 17.47
CA LEU A 263 1.81 1.09 16.78
C LEU A 263 1.36 2.54 16.58
N ASP A 264 0.09 2.76 16.28
CA ASP A 264 -0.47 4.11 16.13
C ASP A 264 -0.45 4.87 17.47
N TRP A 265 -0.87 4.23 18.54
CA TRP A 265 -0.85 4.81 19.89
C TRP A 265 0.56 5.07 20.41
N ALA A 266 1.51 4.18 20.15
CA ALA A 266 2.91 4.34 20.53
C ALA A 266 3.61 5.51 19.81
N GLY A 267 3.05 5.97 18.68
CA GLY A 267 3.59 7.08 17.89
C GLY A 267 3.39 8.46 18.51
N GLY A 268 2.58 8.59 19.58
CA GLY A 268 2.34 9.90 20.19
C GLY A 268 1.33 9.95 21.33
N ALA A 269 0.30 9.09 21.34
CA ALA A 269 -0.77 9.15 22.35
C ALA A 269 -0.34 8.57 23.71
N TYR A 270 0.41 7.47 23.71
CA TYR A 270 0.85 6.74 24.89
C TYR A 270 2.33 6.34 24.80
N GLY A 271 2.98 6.19 25.94
CA GLY A 271 4.35 5.66 26.00
C GLY A 271 4.40 4.15 25.72
N TRP A 272 5.54 3.65 25.25
CA TRP A 272 5.73 2.24 24.90
C TRP A 272 5.45 1.24 26.06
N SER A 273 5.66 1.68 27.30
CA SER A 273 5.40 0.89 28.51
C SER A 273 3.97 0.99 29.04
N ASP A 274 3.14 1.85 28.45
CA ASP A 274 1.75 2.01 28.84
C ASP A 274 0.93 0.78 28.46
N ALA A 275 -0.05 0.42 29.29
CA ALA A 275 -0.92 -0.73 29.07
C ALA A 275 -1.71 -0.64 27.75
N HIS A 276 -2.08 0.58 27.32
CA HIS A 276 -2.77 0.81 26.05
C HIS A 276 -1.91 0.41 24.84
N VAL A 277 -0.59 0.44 24.94
CA VAL A 277 0.33 -0.01 23.89
C VAL A 277 0.79 -1.45 24.15
N ALA A 278 1.27 -1.74 25.35
CA ALA A 278 1.91 -3.01 25.66
C ALA A 278 0.94 -4.21 25.56
N VAL A 279 -0.32 -4.07 25.97
CA VAL A 279 -1.29 -5.17 25.93
C VAL A 279 -1.70 -5.50 24.49
N PRO A 280 -2.18 -4.56 23.66
CA PRO A 280 -2.56 -4.89 22.28
C PRO A 280 -1.33 -5.30 21.44
N LEU A 281 -0.14 -4.75 21.68
CA LEU A 281 1.08 -5.18 21.01
C LEU A 281 1.41 -6.65 21.32
N SER A 282 1.42 -7.03 22.60
CA SER A 282 1.75 -8.39 23.03
C SER A 282 0.71 -9.40 22.56
N LEU A 283 -0.59 -9.09 22.71
CA LEU A 283 -1.67 -9.95 22.26
C LEU A 283 -1.69 -10.06 20.72
N GLY A 284 -1.46 -8.95 20.01
CA GLY A 284 -1.38 -8.92 18.56
C GLY A 284 -0.24 -9.80 18.04
N LEU A 285 0.94 -9.74 18.67
CA LEU A 285 2.08 -10.61 18.32
C LEU A 285 1.76 -12.09 18.61
N LEU A 286 1.15 -12.40 19.73
CA LEU A 286 0.74 -13.77 20.06
C LEU A 286 -0.24 -14.33 19.03
N LEU A 287 -1.25 -13.55 18.63
CA LEU A 287 -2.21 -13.94 17.62
C LEU A 287 -1.56 -14.05 16.22
N LEU A 288 -0.57 -13.22 15.90
CA LEU A 288 0.20 -13.32 14.65
C LEU A 288 1.01 -14.63 14.59
N VAL A 289 1.63 -15.02 15.70
CA VAL A 289 2.31 -16.32 15.81
C VAL A 289 1.30 -17.47 15.68
N GLY A 290 0.14 -17.35 16.30
CA GLY A 290 -0.97 -18.30 16.15
C GLY A 290 -1.46 -18.41 14.70
N PHE A 291 -1.61 -17.27 14.02
CA PHE A 291 -1.93 -17.20 12.58
C PHE A 291 -0.87 -17.91 11.74
N ALA A 292 0.41 -17.58 11.95
CA ALA A 292 1.51 -18.20 11.21
C ALA A 292 1.57 -19.73 11.44
N GLY A 293 1.35 -20.19 12.67
CA GLY A 293 1.29 -21.62 12.99
C GLY A 293 0.11 -22.32 12.35
N TYR A 294 -1.05 -21.68 12.32
CA TYR A 294 -2.26 -22.19 11.67
C TYR A 294 -2.08 -22.30 10.15
N GLU A 295 -1.60 -21.25 9.50
CA GLU A 295 -1.35 -21.25 8.06
C GLU A 295 -0.26 -22.26 7.65
N TRP A 296 0.75 -22.46 8.50
CA TRP A 296 1.86 -23.39 8.17
C TRP A 296 1.45 -24.87 8.33
N LYS A 297 0.80 -25.22 9.45
CA LYS A 297 0.51 -26.63 9.81
C LYS A 297 -0.95 -27.02 9.67
N GLY A 298 -1.86 -26.09 9.84
CA GLY A 298 -3.29 -26.35 9.87
C GLY A 298 -3.93 -26.31 8.49
N ARG A 299 -3.35 -25.56 7.54
CA ARG A 299 -3.98 -25.36 6.24
C ARG A 299 -2.98 -25.06 5.12
N SER A 300 -3.16 -25.71 3.96
CA SER A 300 -2.30 -25.52 2.78
C SER A 300 -2.86 -24.53 1.75
N ASP A 301 -4.16 -24.22 1.81
CA ASP A 301 -4.93 -23.40 0.85
C ASP A 301 -5.59 -22.18 1.51
N GLY A 302 -5.06 -21.73 2.65
CA GLY A 302 -5.56 -20.59 3.42
C GLY A 302 -5.24 -19.24 2.80
N LEU A 303 -5.24 -18.19 3.65
CA LEU A 303 -4.85 -16.83 3.26
C LEU A 303 -3.40 -16.79 2.75
N VAL A 304 -2.50 -17.53 3.42
CA VAL A 304 -1.09 -17.67 3.00
C VAL A 304 -0.91 -19.05 2.38
N ALA A 305 -1.46 -19.24 1.16
CA ALA A 305 -1.44 -20.52 0.51
C ALA A 305 -0.01 -21.04 0.24
N HIS A 306 0.27 -22.30 0.56
CA HIS A 306 1.58 -22.93 0.39
C HIS A 306 2.06 -22.92 -1.07
N VAL A 307 1.15 -22.80 -2.04
CA VAL A 307 1.48 -22.72 -3.46
C VAL A 307 2.37 -21.51 -3.79
N PHE A 308 2.31 -20.43 -3.02
CA PHE A 308 3.15 -19.24 -3.23
C PHE A 308 4.65 -19.50 -3.02
N PHE A 309 4.99 -20.59 -2.31
CA PHE A 309 6.37 -20.93 -1.92
C PHE A 309 6.92 -22.17 -2.65
N ARG A 310 6.08 -22.87 -3.47
CA ARG A 310 6.46 -24.16 -4.06
C ARG A 310 7.55 -24.08 -5.12
N GLN A 311 7.55 -23.02 -5.94
CA GLN A 311 8.49 -22.92 -7.06
C GLN A 311 9.79 -22.20 -6.67
N ASN A 312 9.68 -21.10 -5.93
CA ASN A 312 10.80 -20.28 -5.50
C ASN A 312 10.36 -19.28 -4.40
N ALA A 313 11.30 -18.52 -3.86
CA ALA A 313 11.03 -17.52 -2.83
C ALA A 313 10.63 -16.14 -3.39
N ASN A 314 10.33 -16.00 -4.69
CA ASN A 314 10.03 -14.71 -5.32
C ASN A 314 8.85 -13.99 -4.66
N PHE A 315 7.82 -14.74 -4.24
CA PHE A 315 6.68 -14.16 -3.51
C PHE A 315 7.15 -13.46 -2.22
N VAL A 316 7.98 -14.13 -1.42
CA VAL A 316 8.52 -13.57 -0.17
C VAL A 316 9.35 -12.32 -0.45
N TYR A 317 10.25 -12.39 -1.44
CA TYR A 317 11.11 -11.25 -1.80
C TYR A 317 10.31 -10.05 -2.29
N ALA A 318 9.30 -10.28 -3.14
CA ALA A 318 8.44 -9.22 -3.66
C ALA A 318 7.57 -8.59 -2.56
N VAL A 319 6.95 -9.41 -1.68
CA VAL A 319 6.13 -8.93 -0.57
C VAL A 319 6.96 -8.17 0.46
N PHE A 320 8.17 -8.66 0.80
CA PHE A 320 9.10 -7.97 1.70
C PHE A 320 9.53 -6.61 1.11
N ALA A 321 9.95 -6.59 -0.16
CA ALA A 321 10.33 -5.35 -0.83
C ALA A 321 9.15 -4.36 -0.88
N PHE A 322 7.92 -4.86 -1.03
CA PHE A 322 6.72 -4.03 -1.03
C PHE A 322 6.35 -3.51 0.36
N ALA A 323 6.61 -4.26 1.43
CA ALA A 323 6.50 -3.77 2.80
C ALA A 323 7.48 -2.63 3.09
N VAL A 324 8.73 -2.75 2.62
CA VAL A 324 9.75 -1.69 2.71
C VAL A 324 9.33 -0.46 1.88
N GLU A 325 8.80 -0.67 0.68
CA GLU A 325 8.24 0.42 -0.13
C GLU A 325 7.10 1.13 0.62
N GLY A 326 6.22 0.38 1.29
CA GLY A 326 5.17 0.95 2.13
C GLY A 326 5.71 1.82 3.27
N TRP A 327 6.76 1.38 3.95
CA TRP A 327 7.46 2.20 4.95
C TRP A 327 7.94 3.52 4.34
N ILE A 328 8.63 3.44 3.21
CA ILE A 328 9.16 4.61 2.52
C ILE A 328 8.03 5.55 2.10
N PHE A 329 7.02 5.02 1.44
CA PHE A 329 5.91 5.81 0.87
C PHE A 329 5.07 6.47 1.96
N TYR A 330 4.50 5.69 2.88
CA TYR A 330 3.54 6.22 3.85
C TYR A 330 4.21 7.06 4.94
N SER A 331 5.36 6.63 5.47
CA SER A 331 5.98 7.29 6.60
C SER A 331 7.10 8.25 6.20
N ALA A 332 8.13 7.80 5.48
CA ALA A 332 9.29 8.63 5.21
C ALA A 332 8.94 9.79 4.25
N VAL A 333 8.32 9.51 3.11
CA VAL A 333 8.05 10.52 2.07
C VAL A 333 6.79 11.33 2.36
N ASN A 334 5.67 10.69 2.69
CA ASN A 334 4.39 11.42 2.84
C ASN A 334 4.17 12.00 4.24
N SER A 335 4.92 11.55 5.27
CA SER A 335 4.81 12.10 6.62
C SER A 335 6.02 12.94 7.00
N VAL A 336 7.24 12.39 6.91
CA VAL A 336 8.45 13.07 7.41
C VAL A 336 8.95 14.17 6.46
N VAL A 337 8.87 14.01 5.14
CA VAL A 337 9.32 15.06 4.20
C VAL A 337 8.53 16.37 4.34
N PRO A 338 7.18 16.40 4.45
CA PRO A 338 6.45 17.63 4.74
C PRO A 338 6.88 18.31 6.03
N GLN A 339 7.15 17.50 7.08
CA GLN A 339 7.68 18.04 8.34
C GLN A 339 9.08 18.66 8.17
N ILE A 340 9.96 18.02 7.39
CA ILE A 340 11.28 18.57 7.03
C ILE A 340 11.11 19.94 6.37
N ILE A 341 10.21 20.06 5.40
CA ILE A 341 9.97 21.30 4.65
C ILE A 341 9.51 22.41 5.60
N LEU A 342 8.59 22.12 6.50
CA LEU A 342 8.06 23.08 7.48
C LEU A 342 9.10 23.42 8.54
N GLN A 343 9.65 22.42 9.24
CA GLN A 343 10.47 22.62 10.44
C GLN A 343 11.88 23.15 10.13
N LEU A 344 12.40 22.90 8.93
CA LEU A 344 13.66 23.51 8.49
C LEU A 344 13.45 24.91 7.86
N GLY A 345 12.20 25.38 7.78
CA GLY A 345 11.86 26.70 7.27
C GLY A 345 12.02 26.84 5.75
N PHE A 346 11.89 25.75 5.00
CA PHE A 346 11.93 25.80 3.52
C PHE A 346 10.66 26.42 2.96
N GLU A 347 9.50 26.12 3.57
CA GLU A 347 8.20 26.73 3.32
C GLU A 347 7.44 26.88 4.63
N THR A 348 6.62 27.92 4.73
CA THR A 348 5.86 28.24 5.95
C THR A 348 4.36 28.03 5.80
N ASN A 349 3.88 27.87 4.56
CA ASN A 349 2.47 27.77 4.22
C ASN A 349 2.15 26.37 3.66
N ALA A 350 1.04 25.80 4.10
CA ALA A 350 0.59 24.47 3.67
C ALA A 350 0.43 24.34 2.14
N TRP A 351 -0.05 25.41 1.48
CA TRP A 351 -0.14 25.44 0.01
C TRP A 351 1.23 25.36 -0.65
N GLN A 352 2.21 26.14 -0.16
CA GLN A 352 3.57 26.11 -0.69
C GLN A 352 4.24 24.74 -0.47
N ILE A 353 3.99 24.12 0.69
CA ILE A 353 4.46 22.74 0.97
C ILE A 353 3.84 21.76 -0.03
N ALA A 354 2.54 21.85 -0.30
CA ALA A 354 1.85 21.01 -1.28
C ALA A 354 2.40 21.22 -2.70
N VAL A 355 2.60 22.48 -3.12
CA VAL A 355 3.23 22.81 -4.42
C VAL A 355 4.64 22.26 -4.50
N ARG A 356 5.43 22.38 -3.44
CA ARG A 356 6.79 21.84 -3.38
C ARG A 356 6.81 20.32 -3.49
N GLN A 357 5.85 19.61 -2.94
CA GLN A 357 5.70 18.16 -3.08
C GLN A 357 5.39 17.71 -4.51
N LEU A 358 4.98 18.59 -5.41
CA LEU A 358 4.89 18.27 -6.84
C LEU A 358 6.24 17.83 -7.42
N SER A 359 7.34 18.27 -6.83
CA SER A 359 8.69 17.79 -7.19
C SER A 359 8.86 16.28 -7.00
N TYR A 360 8.08 15.65 -6.14
CA TYR A 360 8.02 14.20 -5.96
C TYR A 360 6.90 13.57 -6.81
N GLN A 361 5.69 14.10 -6.75
CA GLN A 361 4.52 13.45 -7.35
C GLN A 361 4.56 13.42 -8.88
N LEU A 362 5.01 14.51 -9.53
CA LEU A 362 5.13 14.56 -10.99
C LEU A 362 6.17 13.57 -11.53
N PRO A 363 7.39 13.47 -10.99
CA PRO A 363 8.33 12.43 -11.39
C PRO A 363 7.82 11.01 -11.19
N VAL A 364 7.10 10.69 -10.09
CA VAL A 364 6.46 9.37 -9.94
C VAL A 364 5.54 9.09 -11.12
N LEU A 365 4.66 10.03 -11.46
CA LEU A 365 3.70 9.89 -12.55
C LEU A 365 4.40 9.66 -13.90
N PHE A 366 5.30 10.57 -14.27
CA PHE A 366 5.95 10.51 -15.59
C PHE A 366 6.94 9.37 -15.73
N THR A 367 7.65 8.97 -14.67
CA THR A 367 8.63 7.89 -14.72
C THR A 367 7.98 6.50 -14.66
N SER A 368 6.79 6.36 -14.05
CA SER A 368 6.05 5.09 -14.04
C SER A 368 5.74 4.58 -15.45
N ILE A 369 5.50 5.47 -16.41
CA ILE A 369 5.20 5.11 -17.81
C ILE A 369 6.38 4.42 -18.50
N PRO A 370 7.58 5.04 -18.61
CA PRO A 370 8.73 4.38 -19.25
C PRO A 370 9.22 3.16 -18.46
N VAL A 371 9.10 3.12 -17.12
CA VAL A 371 9.48 1.97 -16.30
C VAL A 371 8.60 0.76 -16.63
N THR A 372 7.30 0.92 -16.68
CA THR A 372 6.36 -0.17 -17.01
C THR A 372 6.43 -0.55 -18.48
N TRP A 373 6.64 0.40 -19.38
CA TRP A 373 6.88 0.12 -20.79
C TRP A 373 8.16 -0.71 -20.99
N TYR A 374 9.28 -0.33 -20.35
CA TYR A 374 10.53 -1.09 -20.39
C TYR A 374 10.32 -2.52 -19.88
N ALA A 375 9.72 -2.66 -18.71
CA ALA A 375 9.46 -3.96 -18.09
C ALA A 375 8.62 -4.86 -19.01
N THR A 376 7.60 -4.32 -19.66
CA THR A 376 6.73 -5.05 -20.61
C THR A 376 7.47 -5.40 -21.90
N ARG A 377 8.22 -4.45 -22.47
CA ARG A 377 8.88 -4.60 -23.79
C ARG A 377 10.04 -5.60 -23.74
N PHE A 378 10.84 -5.55 -22.68
CA PHE A 378 12.01 -6.40 -22.51
C PHE A 378 11.74 -7.63 -21.63
N LYS A 379 10.51 -7.77 -21.09
CA LYS A 379 10.13 -8.84 -20.16
C LYS A 379 11.08 -8.91 -18.94
N ASP A 380 11.49 -7.75 -18.44
CA ASP A 380 12.44 -7.61 -17.35
C ASP A 380 11.88 -6.68 -16.26
N LEU A 381 11.49 -7.24 -15.13
CA LEU A 381 11.02 -6.52 -13.96
C LEU A 381 12.16 -6.20 -12.99
N GLN A 382 13.21 -7.03 -12.99
CA GLN A 382 14.27 -6.97 -11.99
C GLN A 382 15.17 -5.74 -12.18
N SER A 383 15.63 -5.49 -13.42
CA SER A 383 16.57 -4.38 -13.69
C SER A 383 15.98 -3.01 -13.34
N PRO A 384 14.75 -2.63 -13.79
CA PRO A 384 14.18 -1.34 -13.43
C PRO A 384 13.85 -1.24 -11.93
N LEU A 385 13.49 -2.34 -11.26
CA LEU A 385 13.33 -2.36 -9.80
C LEU A 385 14.66 -2.08 -9.08
N LEU A 386 15.75 -2.73 -9.49
CA LEU A 386 17.07 -2.49 -8.89
C LEU A 386 17.51 -1.03 -9.07
N VAL A 387 17.39 -0.50 -10.30
CA VAL A 387 17.78 0.89 -10.59
C VAL A 387 16.98 1.87 -9.72
N THR A 388 15.68 1.70 -9.64
CA THR A 388 14.80 2.59 -8.87
C THR A 388 15.02 2.48 -7.36
N PHE A 389 15.24 1.29 -6.81
CA PHE A 389 15.62 1.13 -5.40
C PHE A 389 17.01 1.69 -5.07
N ILE A 390 17.98 1.60 -6.00
CA ILE A 390 19.30 2.23 -5.84
C ILE A 390 19.17 3.75 -5.81
N ILE A 391 18.37 4.34 -6.71
CA ILE A 391 18.06 5.78 -6.67
C ILE A 391 17.43 6.13 -5.33
N PHE A 392 16.51 5.31 -4.84
CA PHE A 392 15.86 5.54 -3.54
C PHE A 392 16.85 5.43 -2.37
N LEU A 393 17.82 4.53 -2.44
CA LEU A 393 18.92 4.44 -1.45
C LEU A 393 19.74 5.74 -1.42
N VAL A 394 20.08 6.30 -2.58
CA VAL A 394 20.78 7.59 -2.68
C VAL A 394 19.98 8.71 -2.02
N VAL A 395 18.66 8.75 -2.26
CA VAL A 395 17.74 9.70 -1.61
C VAL A 395 17.74 9.52 -0.10
N THR A 396 17.64 8.28 0.39
CA THR A 396 17.61 7.96 1.82
C THR A 396 18.90 8.40 2.50
N ILE A 397 20.07 8.12 1.90
CA ILE A 397 21.38 8.56 2.40
C ILE A 397 21.47 10.09 2.39
N SER A 398 20.93 10.74 1.36
CA SER A 398 20.92 12.21 1.27
C SER A 398 20.07 12.83 2.38
N TYR A 399 18.86 12.33 2.64
CA TYR A 399 18.05 12.80 3.76
C TYR A 399 18.66 12.48 5.14
N ALA A 400 19.40 11.39 5.26
CA ALA A 400 20.21 11.10 6.46
C ALA A 400 21.33 12.13 6.70
N ASN A 401 21.57 13.05 5.76
CA ASN A 401 22.51 14.17 5.87
C ASN A 401 21.87 15.54 5.67
N ILE A 402 20.54 15.65 5.73
CA ILE A 402 19.79 16.90 5.47
C ILE A 402 20.28 18.05 6.36
N LYS A 403 20.32 19.25 5.81
CA LYS A 403 20.73 20.49 6.49
C LYS A 403 19.71 21.59 6.30
N PRO A 404 19.54 22.53 7.26
CA PRO A 404 18.67 23.68 7.09
C PRO A 404 19.02 24.54 5.87
N THR A 405 20.27 24.47 5.39
CA THR A 405 20.73 25.21 4.21
C THR A 405 20.37 24.55 2.86
N TRP A 406 19.76 23.36 2.87
CA TRP A 406 19.48 22.57 1.66
C TRP A 406 18.12 22.86 1.03
N ASN A 407 17.68 24.11 1.06
CA ASN A 407 16.36 24.49 0.52
C ASN A 407 16.18 24.03 -0.94
N SER A 408 17.03 24.48 -1.87
CA SER A 408 16.93 24.10 -3.29
C SER A 408 17.29 22.63 -3.53
N ALA A 409 18.25 22.07 -2.77
CA ALA A 409 18.64 20.67 -2.88
C ALA A 409 17.48 19.72 -2.56
N GLN A 410 16.61 20.07 -1.59
CA GLN A 410 15.46 19.27 -1.21
C GLN A 410 14.48 19.07 -2.38
N ILE A 411 14.31 20.07 -3.26
CA ILE A 411 13.49 19.93 -4.49
C ILE A 411 14.09 18.86 -5.40
N GLY A 412 15.40 18.88 -5.60
CA GLY A 412 16.11 17.85 -6.37
C GLY A 412 16.00 16.45 -5.75
N LEU A 413 16.06 16.35 -4.42
CA LEU A 413 15.83 15.10 -3.70
C LEU A 413 14.37 14.61 -3.88
N GLY A 414 13.40 15.51 -3.93
CA GLY A 414 12.01 15.20 -4.25
C GLY A 414 11.91 14.54 -5.64
N VAL A 415 12.53 15.12 -6.65
CA VAL A 415 12.56 14.56 -8.02
C VAL A 415 13.17 13.17 -8.04
N LEU A 416 14.33 12.98 -7.41
CA LEU A 416 14.99 11.67 -7.32
C LEU A 416 14.13 10.66 -6.56
N ALA A 417 13.48 11.09 -5.46
CA ALA A 417 12.58 10.23 -4.68
C ALA A 417 11.41 9.76 -5.55
N GLY A 418 10.81 10.65 -6.37
CA GLY A 418 9.74 10.29 -7.28
C GLY A 418 10.18 9.29 -8.34
N ILE A 419 11.36 9.46 -8.93
CA ILE A 419 11.93 8.49 -9.88
C ILE A 419 12.17 7.14 -9.17
N GLY A 420 12.78 7.15 -7.98
CA GLY A 420 13.02 5.95 -7.20
C GLY A 420 11.75 5.21 -6.78
N GLN A 421 10.65 5.92 -6.56
CA GLN A 421 9.36 5.34 -6.18
C GLN A 421 8.63 4.64 -7.33
N SER A 422 8.85 5.08 -8.57
CA SER A 422 8.07 4.64 -9.73
C SER A 422 8.18 3.13 -10.03
N GLY A 423 9.36 2.53 -9.86
CA GLY A 423 9.58 1.09 -10.07
C GLY A 423 8.90 0.22 -9.00
N PRO A 424 9.25 0.38 -7.70
CA PRO A 424 8.64 -0.39 -6.63
C PRO A 424 7.11 -0.31 -6.62
N LEU A 425 6.56 0.88 -6.78
CA LEU A 425 5.12 1.11 -6.78
C LEU A 425 4.37 0.33 -7.86
N THR A 426 4.95 0.22 -9.06
CA THR A 426 4.28 -0.36 -10.24
C THR A 426 4.63 -1.82 -10.48
N LEU A 427 5.88 -2.23 -10.26
CA LEU A 427 6.39 -3.53 -10.67
C LEU A 427 6.33 -4.60 -9.58
N LEU A 428 6.38 -4.22 -8.27
CA LEU A 428 6.33 -5.22 -7.19
C LEU A 428 4.98 -5.93 -7.15
N VAL A 429 3.88 -5.23 -7.42
CA VAL A 429 2.55 -5.85 -7.54
C VAL A 429 2.55 -6.86 -8.69
N ALA A 430 3.10 -6.49 -9.85
CA ALA A 430 3.23 -7.41 -10.99
C ALA A 430 4.09 -8.64 -10.63
N CYS A 431 5.21 -8.47 -9.92
CA CYS A 431 6.03 -9.58 -9.42
C CYS A 431 5.23 -10.55 -8.56
N VAL A 432 4.44 -10.03 -7.60
CA VAL A 432 3.57 -10.85 -6.76
C VAL A 432 2.54 -11.61 -7.60
N GLN A 433 1.91 -10.92 -8.55
CA GLN A 433 0.89 -11.51 -9.43
C GLN A 433 1.46 -12.59 -10.38
N PHE A 434 2.72 -12.49 -10.79
CA PHE A 434 3.39 -13.54 -11.58
C PHE A 434 3.74 -14.77 -10.76
N THR A 435 3.92 -14.63 -9.45
CA THR A 435 4.25 -15.77 -8.58
C THR A 435 3.01 -16.51 -8.07
N ALA A 436 1.83 -15.93 -8.24
CA ALA A 436 0.56 -16.49 -7.77
C ALA A 436 -0.19 -17.19 -8.91
N PRO A 437 -0.70 -18.42 -8.71
CA PRO A 437 -1.65 -19.04 -9.62
C PRO A 437 -2.93 -18.18 -9.73
N HIS A 438 -3.60 -18.26 -10.88
CA HIS A 438 -4.83 -17.51 -11.14
C HIS A 438 -5.90 -17.66 -10.04
N GLU A 439 -6.03 -18.86 -9.46
CA GLU A 439 -6.98 -19.17 -8.38
C GLU A 439 -6.73 -18.37 -7.07
N PHE A 440 -5.53 -17.81 -6.90
CA PHE A 440 -5.10 -17.05 -5.71
C PHE A 440 -4.60 -15.64 -6.04
N LEU A 441 -4.91 -15.13 -7.22
CA LEU A 441 -4.33 -13.88 -7.72
C LEU A 441 -4.72 -12.67 -6.83
N SER A 442 -6.00 -12.55 -6.48
CA SER A 442 -6.47 -11.47 -5.62
C SER A 442 -6.03 -11.66 -4.17
N THR A 443 -5.93 -12.90 -3.68
CA THR A 443 -5.39 -13.23 -2.35
C THR A 443 -3.94 -12.78 -2.23
N ALA A 444 -3.09 -13.15 -3.18
CA ALA A 444 -1.68 -12.77 -3.21
C ALA A 444 -1.49 -11.25 -3.30
N THR A 445 -2.27 -10.60 -4.16
CA THR A 445 -2.27 -9.13 -4.30
C THR A 445 -2.72 -8.46 -3.00
N GLY A 446 -3.75 -8.99 -2.35
CA GLY A 446 -4.24 -8.50 -1.05
C GLY A 446 -3.22 -8.62 0.07
N LEU A 447 -2.50 -9.75 0.16
CA LEU A 447 -1.39 -9.94 1.09
C LEU A 447 -0.26 -8.92 0.86
N ALA A 448 0.08 -8.66 -0.39
CA ALA A 448 1.10 -7.68 -0.74
C ALA A 448 0.71 -6.27 -0.30
N PHE A 449 -0.53 -5.82 -0.58
CA PHE A 449 -1.01 -4.51 -0.13
C PHE A 449 -1.18 -4.41 1.38
N SER A 450 -1.55 -5.49 2.05
CA SER A 450 -1.57 -5.55 3.51
C SER A 450 -0.16 -5.41 4.09
N ALA A 451 0.81 -6.16 3.57
CA ALA A 451 2.22 -6.05 3.98
C ALA A 451 2.77 -4.63 3.74
N ARG A 452 2.44 -4.01 2.62
CA ARG A 452 2.77 -2.61 2.30
C ARG A 452 2.22 -1.64 3.35
N ALA A 453 0.96 -1.77 3.71
CA ALA A 453 0.30 -0.90 4.68
C ALA A 453 0.82 -1.12 6.11
N ILE A 454 1.05 -2.38 6.51
CA ILE A 454 1.70 -2.73 7.79
C ILE A 454 3.12 -2.16 7.84
N GLY A 455 3.89 -2.27 6.75
CA GLY A 455 5.22 -1.65 6.63
C GLY A 455 5.18 -0.14 6.84
N GLY A 456 4.16 0.53 6.28
CA GLY A 456 3.93 1.97 6.48
C GLY A 456 3.64 2.33 7.94
N ALA A 457 2.73 1.61 8.59
CA ALA A 457 2.38 1.83 9.99
C ALA A 457 3.58 1.59 10.93
N PHE A 458 4.29 0.48 10.73
CA PHE A 458 5.52 0.18 11.47
C PHE A 458 6.57 1.28 11.27
N GLY A 459 6.77 1.70 10.01
CA GLY A 459 7.68 2.79 9.67
C GLY A 459 7.33 4.10 10.36
N SER A 460 6.05 4.47 10.39
CA SER A 460 5.58 5.68 11.07
C SER A 460 5.88 5.62 12.58
N ALA A 461 5.60 4.50 13.23
CA ALA A 461 5.88 4.33 14.65
C ALA A 461 7.39 4.45 14.95
N VAL A 462 8.23 3.81 14.14
CA VAL A 462 9.69 3.86 14.31
C VAL A 462 10.24 5.28 14.09
N LEU A 463 9.85 5.93 12.99
CA LEU A 463 10.34 7.28 12.68
C LEU A 463 9.87 8.29 13.72
N ASN A 464 8.61 8.26 14.14
CA ASN A 464 8.08 9.14 15.18
C ASN A 464 8.77 8.91 16.53
N ALA A 465 9.01 7.66 16.92
CA ALA A 465 9.72 7.35 18.16
C ALA A 465 11.16 7.90 18.14
N ILE A 466 11.87 7.80 17.02
CA ILE A 466 13.23 8.33 16.86
C ILE A 466 13.22 9.86 16.90
N ILE A 467 12.33 10.50 16.15
CA ILE A 467 12.23 11.96 16.06
C ILE A 467 11.86 12.52 17.43
N ASN A 468 10.78 12.04 18.04
CA ASN A 468 10.28 12.53 19.32
C ASN A 468 11.29 12.24 20.46
N GLY A 469 11.91 11.06 20.49
CA GLY A 469 12.93 10.73 21.47
C GLY A 469 14.16 11.63 21.38
N ARG A 470 14.59 12.01 20.18
CA ARG A 470 15.70 12.95 20.00
C ARG A 470 15.32 14.36 20.40
N LEU A 471 14.15 14.84 20.02
CA LEU A 471 13.67 16.19 20.33
C LEU A 471 13.41 16.37 21.82
N SER A 472 12.68 15.45 22.47
CA SER A 472 12.36 15.54 23.92
C SER A 472 13.62 15.62 24.80
N GLY A 473 14.70 14.97 24.41
CA GLY A 473 15.94 14.97 25.17
C GLY A 473 16.84 16.20 24.96
N HIS A 474 16.71 16.92 23.84
CA HIS A 474 17.73 17.91 23.46
C HIS A 474 17.16 19.26 22.97
N TYR A 475 15.93 19.30 22.47
CA TYR A 475 15.38 20.49 21.80
C TYR A 475 15.32 21.69 22.73
N ASN A 476 14.61 21.57 23.86
CA ASN A 476 14.38 22.69 24.77
C ASN A 476 15.69 23.25 25.33
N SER A 477 16.63 22.39 25.72
CA SER A 477 17.91 22.82 26.27
C SER A 477 18.78 23.55 25.24
N ALA A 478 18.80 23.07 23.98
CA ALA A 478 19.59 23.68 22.92
C ALA A 478 19.04 25.02 22.48
N VAL A 479 17.71 25.12 22.27
CA VAL A 479 17.04 26.38 21.89
C VAL A 479 17.14 27.40 22.99
N SER A 480 16.94 27.02 24.28
CA SER A 480 17.11 27.90 25.42
C SER A 480 18.53 28.44 25.52
N LYS A 481 19.53 27.57 25.35
CA LYS A 481 20.94 27.97 25.37
C LYS A 481 21.24 29.01 24.27
N ALA A 482 20.80 28.73 23.03
CA ALA A 482 21.03 29.65 21.92
C ALA A 482 20.39 31.04 22.14
N ALA A 483 19.20 31.05 22.75
CA ALA A 483 18.49 32.31 23.09
C ALA A 483 19.21 33.08 24.22
N LEU A 484 19.68 32.37 25.27
CA LEU A 484 20.46 32.97 26.36
C LEU A 484 21.80 33.53 25.86
N ASP A 485 22.51 32.79 25.04
CA ASP A 485 23.80 33.22 24.44
C ASP A 485 23.60 34.45 23.53
N ALA A 486 22.40 34.61 22.95
CA ALA A 486 21.99 35.79 22.17
C ALA A 486 21.48 36.98 23.04
N GLY A 487 21.36 36.81 24.36
CA GLY A 487 21.02 37.84 25.32
C GLY A 487 19.55 37.87 25.78
N LEU A 488 18.78 36.82 25.61
CA LEU A 488 17.42 36.71 26.16
C LEU A 488 17.49 36.53 27.68
N PRO A 489 16.68 37.28 28.49
CA PRO A 489 16.57 37.04 29.92
C PRO A 489 16.09 35.63 30.24
N GLU A 490 16.65 35.00 31.28
CA GLU A 490 16.31 33.63 31.69
C GLU A 490 14.83 33.49 32.05
N ALA A 491 14.21 34.54 32.63
CA ALA A 491 12.79 34.56 32.95
C ALA A 491 11.86 34.44 31.71
N SER A 492 12.34 34.84 30.53
CA SER A 492 11.58 34.81 29.26
C SER A 492 11.69 33.49 28.49
N ILE A 493 12.54 32.55 28.93
CA ILE A 493 12.72 31.25 28.27
C ILE A 493 11.44 30.41 28.16
N PRO A 494 10.60 30.28 29.22
CA PRO A 494 9.35 29.50 29.09
C PRO A 494 8.42 30.08 28.03
N SER A 495 8.31 31.39 27.93
CA SER A 495 7.49 32.08 26.92
C SER A 495 8.03 31.90 25.52
N LEU A 496 9.36 31.86 25.33
CA LEU A 496 10.01 31.56 24.05
C LEU A 496 9.68 30.14 23.61
N LEU A 497 9.84 29.15 24.49
CA LEU A 497 9.55 27.75 24.16
C LEU A 497 8.06 27.55 23.83
N GLN A 498 7.17 28.20 24.58
CA GLN A 498 5.74 28.16 24.29
C GLN A 498 5.42 28.77 22.91
N ALA A 499 6.09 29.86 22.51
CA ALA A 499 5.92 30.46 21.19
C ALA A 499 6.34 29.48 20.05
N PHE A 500 7.37 28.65 20.25
CA PHE A 500 7.71 27.60 19.30
C PHE A 500 6.65 26.48 19.24
N GLU A 501 6.02 26.14 20.37
CA GLU A 501 4.96 25.12 20.42
C GLU A 501 3.67 25.62 19.75
N THR A 502 3.30 26.87 19.96
CA THR A 502 2.09 27.50 19.39
C THR A 502 2.26 27.99 17.96
N GLY A 503 3.53 28.09 17.47
CA GLY A 503 3.85 28.63 16.15
C GLY A 503 3.81 30.18 16.09
N ASP A 504 3.74 30.89 17.24
CA ASP A 504 3.74 32.34 17.33
C ASP A 504 5.17 32.91 17.36
N ILE A 505 5.92 32.55 16.32
CA ILE A 505 7.34 32.86 16.16
C ILE A 505 7.49 34.34 15.73
N GLY A 506 8.36 35.08 16.42
CA GLY A 506 8.61 36.51 16.12
C GLY A 506 7.68 37.48 16.84
N SER A 507 6.89 36.98 17.79
CA SER A 507 6.00 37.81 18.61
C SER A 507 6.78 38.82 19.44
N ASP A 508 6.35 40.11 19.41
CA ASP A 508 6.89 41.17 20.25
C ASP A 508 6.43 41.05 21.72
N ALA A 509 5.61 40.05 22.03
CA ALA A 509 5.05 39.84 23.37
C ALA A 509 6.05 39.25 24.38
N ILE A 510 7.24 38.81 23.94
CA ILE A 510 8.27 38.21 24.80
C ILE A 510 9.23 39.30 25.27
N GLU A 511 9.26 39.56 26.58
CA GLU A 511 10.10 40.57 27.21
C GLU A 511 11.59 40.29 26.95
N GLY A 512 12.28 41.28 26.40
CA GLY A 512 13.69 41.20 26.06
C GLY A 512 14.03 40.49 24.76
N ALA A 513 13.03 39.95 24.02
CA ALA A 513 13.26 39.33 22.72
C ALA A 513 13.49 40.42 21.64
N ASN A 514 14.46 40.17 20.79
CA ASN A 514 14.74 40.99 19.60
C ASN A 514 14.99 40.11 18.37
N ALA A 515 15.11 40.70 17.20
CA ALA A 515 15.29 39.99 15.94
C ALA A 515 16.55 39.07 15.93
N ALA A 516 17.61 39.46 16.63
CA ALA A 516 18.83 38.64 16.70
C ALA A 516 18.64 37.41 17.59
N ILE A 517 17.90 37.54 18.70
CA ILE A 517 17.55 36.42 19.58
C ILE A 517 16.63 35.43 18.86
N TRP A 518 15.60 35.93 18.18
CA TRP A 518 14.71 35.10 17.36
C TRP A 518 15.50 34.35 16.27
N ALA A 519 16.39 35.04 15.54
CA ALA A 519 17.20 34.44 14.51
C ALA A 519 18.11 33.29 15.05
N ALA A 520 18.72 33.50 16.24
CA ALA A 520 19.52 32.49 16.91
C ALA A 520 18.68 31.28 17.35
N ALA A 521 17.55 31.51 18.00
CA ALA A 521 16.64 30.45 18.45
C ALA A 521 16.04 29.67 17.31
N ILE A 522 15.58 30.32 16.23
CA ILE A 522 15.05 29.67 15.02
C ILE A 522 16.14 28.82 14.35
N LYS A 523 17.35 29.35 14.19
CA LYS A 523 18.47 28.62 13.59
C LYS A 523 18.79 27.36 14.38
N GLU A 524 18.82 27.44 15.70
CA GLU A 524 19.09 26.28 16.55
C GLU A 524 17.94 25.26 16.50
N SER A 525 16.68 25.74 16.54
CA SER A 525 15.49 24.91 16.34
C SER A 525 15.59 24.08 15.04
N GLN A 526 15.89 24.73 13.91
CA GLN A 526 16.06 24.07 12.62
C GLN A 526 17.16 22.99 12.65
N TRP A 527 18.27 23.25 13.36
CA TRP A 527 19.34 22.26 13.49
C TRP A 527 18.93 21.07 14.37
N GLN A 528 18.20 21.29 15.46
CA GLN A 528 17.71 20.20 16.31
C GLN A 528 16.74 19.29 15.53
N TYR A 529 15.82 19.87 14.75
CA TYR A 529 14.97 19.11 13.83
C TYR A 529 15.79 18.37 12.76
N ALA A 530 16.80 19.03 12.17
CA ALA A 530 17.66 18.38 11.17
C ALA A 530 18.36 17.16 11.75
N TYR A 531 18.89 17.22 12.99
CA TYR A 531 19.51 16.06 13.65
C TYR A 531 18.52 14.93 13.90
N ALA A 532 17.31 15.25 14.32
CA ALA A 532 16.26 14.26 14.54
C ALA A 532 15.88 13.55 13.21
N TYR A 533 15.68 14.30 12.14
CA TYR A 533 15.37 13.75 10.82
C TYR A 533 16.52 12.94 10.21
N ARG A 534 17.77 13.36 10.39
CA ARG A 534 18.94 12.57 9.97
C ARG A 534 18.94 11.19 10.60
N LEU A 535 18.71 11.14 11.92
CA LEU A 535 18.68 9.87 12.65
C LEU A 535 17.52 8.98 12.18
N ALA A 536 16.33 9.57 11.98
CA ALA A 536 15.17 8.89 11.45
C ALA A 536 15.43 8.29 10.05
N TRP A 537 15.95 9.07 9.10
CA TRP A 537 16.29 8.59 7.77
C TRP A 537 17.42 7.56 7.77
N SER A 538 18.39 7.68 8.68
CA SER A 538 19.45 6.68 8.84
C SER A 538 18.90 5.30 9.21
N SER A 539 17.82 5.24 9.99
CA SER A 539 17.15 3.98 10.35
C SER A 539 16.48 3.27 9.17
N VAL A 540 16.15 4.00 8.09
CA VAL A 540 15.53 3.43 6.88
C VAL A 540 16.56 2.75 5.97
N ILE A 541 17.84 3.19 5.98
CA ILE A 541 18.89 2.71 5.08
C ILE A 541 19.03 1.17 5.08
N PRO A 542 19.13 0.47 6.22
CA PRO A 542 19.28 -0.98 6.24
C PRO A 542 18.15 -1.71 5.53
N PHE A 543 16.90 -1.24 5.68
CA PHE A 543 15.73 -1.85 5.08
C PHE A 543 15.71 -1.65 3.56
N VAL A 544 16.11 -0.48 3.07
CA VAL A 544 16.27 -0.23 1.63
C VAL A 544 17.34 -1.14 1.03
N VAL A 545 18.45 -1.33 1.72
CA VAL A 545 19.51 -2.27 1.29
C VAL A 545 18.99 -3.70 1.25
N LEU A 546 18.25 -4.14 2.27
CA LEU A 546 17.63 -5.46 2.29
C LEU A 546 16.60 -5.63 1.17
N ALA A 547 15.82 -4.58 0.83
CA ALA A 547 14.91 -4.61 -0.30
C ALA A 547 15.65 -4.74 -1.64
N ILE A 548 16.78 -4.06 -1.82
CA ILE A 548 17.64 -4.20 -3.00
C ILE A 548 18.14 -5.65 -3.11
N VAL A 549 18.60 -6.24 -2.00
CA VAL A 549 19.04 -7.64 -1.97
C VAL A 549 17.88 -8.58 -2.32
N ALA A 550 16.70 -8.37 -1.75
CA ALA A 550 15.52 -9.17 -2.05
C ALA A 550 15.15 -9.10 -3.54
N VAL A 551 15.17 -7.90 -4.13
CA VAL A 551 14.92 -7.73 -5.58
C VAL A 551 16.00 -8.38 -6.43
N ALA A 552 17.28 -8.30 -6.02
CA ALA A 552 18.38 -8.96 -6.73
C ALA A 552 18.27 -10.50 -6.73
N LEU A 553 17.59 -11.07 -5.74
CA LEU A 553 17.34 -12.51 -5.63
C LEU A 553 16.13 -13.01 -6.43
N LEU A 554 15.35 -12.13 -7.05
CA LEU A 554 14.23 -12.52 -7.92
C LEU A 554 14.74 -13.32 -9.13
N LYS A 555 14.09 -14.44 -9.46
CA LYS A 555 14.51 -15.34 -10.55
C LYS A 555 13.33 -15.78 -11.41
N GLY A 556 13.57 -15.97 -12.72
CA GLY A 556 12.61 -16.64 -13.61
C GLY A 556 11.32 -15.86 -13.90
N VAL A 557 11.21 -14.59 -13.59
CA VAL A 557 9.99 -13.80 -13.84
C VAL A 557 9.77 -13.57 -15.33
N LYS A 558 10.84 -13.47 -16.12
CA LYS A 558 10.80 -13.27 -17.57
C LYS A 558 10.00 -14.37 -18.30
N GLU A 559 10.17 -15.62 -17.88
CA GLU A 559 9.54 -16.80 -18.48
C GLU A 559 8.02 -16.82 -18.27
N LEU A 560 7.53 -16.16 -17.21
CA LEU A 560 6.12 -16.06 -16.88
C LEU A 560 5.36 -14.98 -17.69
N MET A 561 6.09 -14.11 -18.41
CA MET A 561 5.51 -13.00 -19.19
C MET A 561 5.13 -13.48 -20.61
N THR A 562 4.07 -14.27 -20.72
CA THR A 562 3.57 -14.87 -21.97
C THR A 562 2.40 -14.05 -22.57
N GLU A 563 1.93 -14.46 -23.77
CA GLU A 563 0.75 -13.90 -24.44
C GLU A 563 -0.58 -14.44 -23.89
N LYS A 564 -0.55 -15.37 -22.95
CA LYS A 564 -1.73 -16.02 -22.37
C LYS A 564 -2.62 -15.00 -21.66
N VAL A 565 -3.93 -15.08 -21.90
CA VAL A 565 -4.98 -14.35 -21.17
C VAL A 565 -5.63 -15.30 -20.17
N GLU A 566 -5.73 -14.91 -18.89
CA GLU A 566 -6.23 -15.80 -17.84
C GLU A 566 -7.75 -15.75 -17.68
N ALA A 567 -8.38 -14.60 -17.94
CA ALA A 567 -9.82 -14.45 -17.91
C ALA A 567 -10.29 -13.50 -19.01
N THR A 568 -11.39 -13.84 -19.68
CA THR A 568 -12.03 -12.97 -20.68
C THR A 568 -13.33 -12.39 -20.13
N VAL A 569 -13.65 -11.15 -20.49
CA VAL A 569 -14.94 -10.51 -20.15
C VAL A 569 -16.05 -10.94 -21.13
N GLU A 570 -15.69 -11.58 -22.22
CA GLU A 570 -16.57 -11.98 -23.32
C GLU A 570 -16.47 -13.47 -23.61
N HIS A 571 -17.60 -14.06 -24.09
CA HIS A 571 -17.55 -15.41 -24.66
C HIS A 571 -16.67 -15.40 -25.91
N VAL A 572 -15.58 -16.15 -25.88
CA VAL A 572 -14.79 -16.42 -27.08
C VAL A 572 -15.61 -17.35 -27.95
N GLU A 573 -16.17 -16.86 -29.04
CA GLU A 573 -16.69 -17.72 -30.08
C GLU A 573 -15.46 -18.43 -30.71
N HIS A 574 -15.39 -19.75 -30.54
CA HIS A 574 -14.44 -20.58 -31.26
C HIS A 574 -14.87 -20.59 -32.73
N ASN A 575 -14.14 -19.88 -33.59
CA ASN A 575 -14.22 -20.05 -35.04
C ASN A 575 -13.37 -21.24 -35.46
#